data_7867fcebbf4696c8261f8c621b2694de
#
_entry.id   7867fcebbf4696c8261f8c621b2694de
#
_cell.length_a   1.000
_cell.length_b   1.000
_cell.length_c   1.000
_cell.angle_alpha   90.00
_cell.angle_beta   90.00
_cell.angle_gamma   90.00
#
_symmetry.space_group_name_H-M   'P 1'
#
loop_
_entity.id
_entity.type
_entity.pdbx_description
1 polymer ?
#
loop_
_entity_poly.entity_id
_entity_poly.type
_entity_poly.pdbx_seq_one_letter_code
_entity_poly.pdbx_strand_id
1 'polypeptide(L)'
;MTDYLLVDTCVVIDYINNRSALLSELLANDTTLFINSVIEMELLQGARNKTELAVIKKRLQSFRLLNLQQPIFDLATESVRIYCLSHNLALPDAVIGATAIFYQIPLLTYNKKDFKFLPDIELA
;
A
#
# COMPACT_ATOMS: atom_id res chain seq x y z
N MET A 1 -14.15 -6.29 13.33
CA MET A 1 -14.24 -5.42 12.15
C MET A 1 -13.03 -4.50 12.09
N THR A 2 -12.43 -4.35 10.92
CA THR A 2 -11.23 -3.53 10.76
C THR A 2 -11.60 -2.09 10.49
N ASP A 3 -11.15 -1.16 11.35
CA ASP A 3 -11.45 0.25 11.21
C ASP A 3 -10.42 1.02 10.38
N TYR A 4 -9.29 0.38 10.05
CA TYR A 4 -8.21 0.98 9.27
C TYR A 4 -7.46 -0.09 8.49
N LEU A 5 -6.96 0.29 7.32
CA LEU A 5 -6.22 -0.58 6.41
C LEU A 5 -5.09 0.20 5.75
N LEU A 6 -3.96 -0.45 5.53
CA LEU A 6 -2.96 0.02 4.55
C LEU A 6 -3.35 -0.59 3.21
N VAL A 7 -3.44 0.23 2.17
CA VAL A 7 -3.95 -0.20 0.86
C VAL A 7 -2.80 -0.24 -0.15
N ASP A 8 -2.57 -1.42 -0.73
CA ASP A 8 -1.55 -1.61 -1.74
C ASP A 8 -1.88 -0.87 -3.03
N THR A 9 -0.86 -0.52 -3.80
CA THR A 9 -0.95 0.25 -5.03
C THR A 9 -1.99 -0.32 -6.01
N CYS A 10 -2.03 -1.63 -6.20
CA CYS A 10 -2.95 -2.28 -7.15
C CYS A 10 -4.42 -2.03 -6.79
N VAL A 11 -4.75 -1.97 -5.52
CA VAL A 11 -6.12 -1.72 -5.06
C VAL A 11 -6.48 -0.24 -5.23
N VAL A 12 -5.53 0.66 -4.93
CA VAL A 12 -5.73 2.10 -5.11
C VAL A 12 -5.92 2.45 -6.58
N ILE A 13 -5.18 1.80 -7.49
CA ILE A 13 -5.33 2.02 -8.94
C ILE A 13 -6.77 1.73 -9.38
N ASP A 14 -7.36 0.63 -8.93
CA ASP A 14 -8.73 0.29 -9.28
C ASP A 14 -9.72 1.33 -8.76
N TYR A 15 -9.48 1.87 -7.57
CA TYR A 15 -10.29 2.95 -7.01
C TYR A 15 -10.18 4.23 -7.87
N ILE A 16 -8.96 4.63 -8.22
CA ILE A 16 -8.73 5.85 -9.02
C ILE A 16 -9.40 5.72 -10.39
N ASN A 17 -9.38 4.54 -10.99
CA ASN A 17 -9.93 4.28 -12.31
C ASN A 17 -11.41 3.85 -12.29
N ASN A 18 -12.06 3.91 -11.13
CA ASN A 18 -13.46 3.54 -10.93
C ASN A 18 -13.78 2.10 -11.40
N ARG A 19 -12.82 1.18 -11.24
CA ARG A 19 -12.98 -0.25 -11.60
C ARG A 19 -13.55 -1.09 -10.49
N SER A 20 -13.55 -0.58 -9.26
CA SER A 20 -14.02 -1.29 -8.09
C SER A 20 -14.66 -0.30 -7.12
N ALA A 21 -15.78 -0.72 -6.51
CA ALA A 21 -16.45 0.04 -5.46
C ALA A 21 -15.91 -0.27 -4.06
N LEU A 22 -14.95 -1.20 -3.94
CA LEU A 22 -14.48 -1.70 -2.64
C LEU A 22 -14.03 -0.57 -1.70
N LEU A 23 -13.13 0.30 -2.16
CA LEU A 23 -12.61 1.37 -1.30
C LEU A 23 -13.67 2.43 -1.02
N SER A 24 -14.54 2.73 -1.99
CA SER A 24 -15.65 3.67 -1.78
C SER A 24 -16.59 3.16 -0.70
N GLU A 25 -16.89 1.86 -0.70
CA GLU A 25 -17.75 1.24 0.31
C GLU A 25 -17.08 1.25 1.68
N LEU A 26 -15.79 0.95 1.75
CA LEU A 26 -15.04 1.01 3.01
C LEU A 26 -15.00 2.42 3.59
N LEU A 27 -14.78 3.43 2.74
CA LEU A 27 -14.82 4.83 3.16
C LEU A 27 -16.20 5.23 3.66
N ALA A 28 -17.27 4.77 3.00
CA ALA A 28 -18.64 5.04 3.41
C ALA A 28 -18.99 4.39 4.77
N ASN A 29 -18.26 3.34 5.15
CA ASN A 29 -18.42 2.64 6.43
C ASN A 29 -17.38 3.09 7.47
N ASP A 30 -16.83 4.30 7.31
CA ASP A 30 -15.89 4.93 8.23
C ASP A 30 -14.56 4.20 8.41
N THR A 31 -14.18 3.35 7.47
CA THR A 31 -12.84 2.76 7.46
C THR A 31 -11.81 3.83 7.09
N THR A 32 -10.76 3.94 7.88
CA THR A 32 -9.64 4.82 7.55
C THR A 32 -8.68 4.07 6.62
N LEU A 33 -8.41 4.65 5.46
CA LEU A 33 -7.51 4.06 4.47
C LEU A 33 -6.19 4.80 4.50
N PHE A 34 -5.11 4.04 4.67
CA PHE A 34 -3.75 4.57 4.69
C PHE A 34 -2.98 4.15 3.45
N ILE A 35 -2.07 5.02 3.04
CA ILE A 35 -1.01 4.71 2.08
C ILE A 35 0.31 5.22 2.68
N ASN A 36 1.43 4.87 2.07
CA ASN A 36 2.72 5.46 2.39
C ASN A 36 3.28 6.20 1.17
N SER A 37 4.41 6.88 1.33
CA SER A 37 5.01 7.65 0.25
C SER A 37 5.42 6.80 -0.94
N VAL A 38 5.79 5.53 -0.74
CA VAL A 38 6.13 4.63 -1.85
C VAL A 38 4.91 4.36 -2.71
N ILE A 39 3.77 4.07 -2.08
CA ILE A 39 2.50 3.86 -2.79
C ILE A 39 2.12 5.13 -3.54
N GLU A 40 2.20 6.28 -2.87
CA GLU A 40 1.91 7.57 -3.49
C GLU A 40 2.78 7.81 -4.72
N MET A 41 4.10 7.60 -4.60
CA MET A 41 5.03 7.80 -5.70
C MET A 41 4.77 6.85 -6.87
N GLU A 42 4.45 5.59 -6.59
CA GLU A 42 4.10 4.64 -7.64
C GLU A 42 2.88 5.08 -8.43
N LEU A 43 1.86 5.58 -7.71
CA LEU A 43 0.64 6.08 -8.34
C LEU A 43 0.90 7.32 -9.18
N LEU A 44 1.63 8.29 -8.65
CA LEU A 44 1.98 9.51 -9.36
C LEU A 44 2.82 9.22 -10.60
N GLN A 45 3.79 8.31 -10.48
CA GLN A 45 4.66 7.91 -11.57
C GLN A 45 3.89 7.24 -12.72
N GLY A 46 2.74 6.64 -12.43
CA GLY A 46 1.90 6.00 -13.43
C GLY A 46 1.10 6.96 -14.29
N ALA A 47 1.07 8.27 -13.97
CA ALA A 47 0.35 9.26 -14.76
C ALA A 47 1.03 9.46 -16.13
N ARG A 48 0.22 9.46 -17.20
CA ARG A 48 0.71 9.62 -18.58
C ARG A 48 0.70 11.07 -19.04
N ASN A 49 -0.03 11.94 -18.35
CA ASN A 49 -0.16 13.36 -18.69
C ASN A 49 -0.61 14.15 -17.47
N LYS A 50 -0.68 15.48 -17.63
CA LYS A 50 -1.03 16.39 -16.52
C LYS A 50 -2.47 16.20 -16.02
N THR A 51 -3.38 15.84 -16.90
CA THR A 51 -4.79 15.61 -16.55
C THR A 51 -4.90 14.41 -15.64
N GLU A 52 -4.24 13.30 -16.01
CA GLU A 52 -4.22 12.10 -15.17
C GLU A 52 -3.55 12.36 -13.83
N LEU A 53 -2.44 13.11 -13.83
CA LEU A 53 -1.76 13.45 -12.58
C LEU A 53 -2.68 14.22 -11.64
N ALA A 54 -3.45 15.17 -12.16
CA ALA A 54 -4.41 15.95 -11.36
C ALA A 54 -5.51 15.06 -10.77
N VAL A 55 -6.02 14.09 -11.55
CA VAL A 55 -7.02 13.14 -11.06
C VAL A 55 -6.46 12.28 -9.94
N ILE A 56 -5.25 11.75 -10.11
CA ILE A 56 -4.59 10.93 -9.09
C ILE A 56 -4.43 11.74 -7.80
N LYS A 57 -3.90 12.95 -7.88
CA LYS A 57 -3.69 13.82 -6.72
C LYS A 57 -5.00 14.08 -5.98
N LYS A 58 -6.08 14.32 -6.71
CA LYS A 58 -7.40 14.58 -6.12
C LYS A 58 -7.94 13.33 -5.41
N ARG A 59 -7.85 12.17 -6.05
CA ARG A 59 -8.37 10.91 -5.49
C ARG A 59 -7.56 10.46 -4.28
N LEU A 60 -6.27 10.78 -4.23
CA LEU A 60 -5.42 10.45 -3.07
C LEU A 60 -5.81 11.21 -1.80
N GLN A 61 -6.58 12.28 -1.89
CA GLN A 61 -7.05 13.01 -0.71
C GLN A 61 -7.95 12.19 0.20
N SER A 62 -8.50 11.07 -0.30
CA SER A 62 -9.30 10.15 0.51
C SER A 62 -8.45 9.26 1.44
N PHE A 63 -7.15 9.28 1.29
CA PHE A 63 -6.22 8.46 2.05
C PHE A 63 -5.42 9.29 3.03
N ARG A 64 -5.04 8.66 4.15
CA ARG A 64 -4.07 9.24 5.08
C ARG A 64 -2.70 8.65 4.83
N LEU A 65 -1.67 9.47 5.02
CA LEU A 65 -0.28 9.06 4.79
C LEU A 65 0.34 8.58 6.09
N LEU A 66 0.86 7.34 6.08
CA LEU A 66 1.68 6.83 7.18
C LEU A 66 3.13 7.24 6.94
N ASN A 67 3.74 7.84 7.97
CA ASN A 67 5.13 8.28 7.89
C ASN A 67 6.08 7.08 7.77
N LEU A 68 7.03 7.17 6.85
CA LEU A 68 8.12 6.20 6.72
C LEU A 68 9.27 6.65 7.62
N GLN A 69 9.56 5.84 8.61
CA GLN A 69 10.63 6.08 9.59
C GLN A 69 11.77 5.10 9.36
N GLN A 70 12.95 5.41 9.86
CA GLN A 70 14.11 4.56 9.66
C GLN A 70 13.87 3.10 10.06
N PRO A 71 13.19 2.78 11.18
CA PRO A 71 12.90 1.37 11.53
C PRO A 71 12.12 0.61 10.45
N ILE A 72 11.26 1.29 9.67
CA ILE A 72 10.53 0.67 8.56
C ILE A 72 11.50 0.30 7.46
N PHE A 73 12.43 1.19 7.10
CA PHE A 73 13.45 0.91 6.10
C PHE A 73 14.41 -0.17 6.54
N ASP A 74 14.75 -0.22 7.83
CA ASP A 74 15.60 -1.28 8.38
C ASP A 74 14.90 -2.64 8.23
N LEU A 75 13.62 -2.72 8.56
CA LEU A 75 12.83 -3.94 8.39
C LEU A 75 12.70 -4.33 6.91
N ALA A 76 12.46 -3.35 6.04
CA ALA A 76 12.38 -3.59 4.60
C ALA A 76 13.71 -4.10 4.05
N THR A 77 14.83 -3.51 4.46
CA THR A 77 16.17 -3.93 4.05
C THR A 77 16.43 -5.37 4.47
N GLU A 78 16.10 -5.71 5.70
CA GLU A 78 16.24 -7.08 6.21
C GLU A 78 15.38 -8.06 5.41
N SER A 79 14.16 -7.68 5.09
CA SER A 79 13.25 -8.51 4.29
C SER A 79 13.81 -8.75 2.88
N VAL A 80 14.36 -7.72 2.23
CA VAL A 80 15.00 -7.88 0.93
C VAL A 80 16.18 -8.84 1.02
N ARG A 81 17.03 -8.66 2.04
CA ARG A 81 18.20 -9.51 2.24
C ARG A 81 17.82 -10.98 2.37
N ILE A 82 16.73 -11.28 3.08
CA ILE A 82 16.29 -12.65 3.30
C ILE A 82 15.53 -13.23 2.10
N TYR A 83 14.66 -12.45 1.47
CA TYR A 83 13.65 -12.95 0.54
C TYR A 83 13.85 -12.55 -0.92
N CYS A 84 14.87 -11.75 -1.27
CA CYS A 84 15.04 -11.29 -2.65
C CYS A 84 15.27 -12.44 -3.62
N LEU A 85 15.99 -13.49 -3.22
CA LEU A 85 16.27 -14.63 -4.09
C LEU A 85 15.17 -15.69 -4.01
N SER A 86 14.69 -16.00 -2.79
CA SER A 86 13.72 -17.09 -2.60
C SER A 86 12.31 -16.72 -3.05
N HIS A 87 11.92 -15.46 -2.90
CA HIS A 87 10.55 -15.00 -3.16
C HIS A 87 10.51 -13.81 -4.13
N ASN A 88 11.65 -13.43 -4.69
CA ASN A 88 11.73 -12.31 -5.63
C ASN A 88 11.10 -11.02 -5.08
N LEU A 89 11.34 -10.75 -3.79
CA LEU A 89 10.76 -9.59 -3.12
C LEU A 89 11.28 -8.30 -3.74
N ALA A 90 10.37 -7.49 -4.30
CA ALA A 90 10.70 -6.20 -4.90
C ALA A 90 10.81 -5.10 -3.83
N LEU A 91 11.62 -4.07 -4.09
CA LEU A 91 11.82 -2.97 -3.15
C LEU A 91 10.52 -2.30 -2.70
N PRO A 92 9.59 -1.94 -3.61
CA PRO A 92 8.35 -1.31 -3.18
C PRO A 92 7.55 -2.20 -2.24
N ASP A 93 7.44 -3.50 -2.55
CA ASP A 93 6.70 -4.45 -1.72
C ASP A 93 7.35 -4.64 -0.35
N ALA A 94 8.68 -4.61 -0.30
CA ALA A 94 9.39 -4.69 0.97
C ALA A 94 9.04 -3.51 1.89
N VAL A 95 8.98 -2.30 1.34
CA VAL A 95 8.64 -1.10 2.13
C VAL A 95 7.16 -1.10 2.51
N ILE A 96 6.29 -1.51 1.62
CA ILE A 96 4.85 -1.61 1.89
C ILE A 96 4.59 -2.63 2.99
N GLY A 97 5.17 -3.82 2.86
CA GLY A 97 5.04 -4.87 3.87
C GLY A 97 5.60 -4.45 5.22
N ALA A 98 6.78 -3.84 5.22
CA ALA A 98 7.40 -3.33 6.44
C ALA A 98 6.54 -2.26 7.13
N THR A 99 5.87 -1.42 6.35
CA THR A 99 4.95 -0.41 6.88
C THR A 99 3.79 -1.06 7.62
N ALA A 100 3.16 -2.06 7.01
CA ALA A 100 2.05 -2.79 7.62
C ALA A 100 2.49 -3.46 8.94
N ILE A 101 3.65 -4.09 8.94
CA ILE A 101 4.19 -4.79 10.11
C ILE A 101 4.53 -3.78 11.22
N PHE A 102 5.22 -2.70 10.89
CA PHE A 102 5.64 -1.70 11.87
C PHE A 102 4.46 -1.05 12.59
N TYR A 103 3.44 -0.66 11.83
CA TYR A 103 2.24 -0.03 12.40
C TYR A 103 1.21 -1.03 12.89
N GLN A 104 1.44 -2.33 12.68
CA GLN A 104 0.53 -3.40 13.09
C GLN A 104 -0.88 -3.20 12.53
N ILE A 105 -0.97 -2.89 11.25
CA ILE A 105 -2.25 -2.71 10.55
C ILE A 105 -2.35 -3.71 9.40
N PRO A 106 -3.58 -4.16 9.07
CA PRO A 106 -3.76 -5.08 7.96
C PRO A 106 -3.45 -4.42 6.62
N LEU A 107 -2.83 -5.19 5.73
CA LEU A 107 -2.57 -4.79 4.35
C LEU A 107 -3.67 -5.34 3.45
N LEU A 108 -4.32 -4.46 2.71
CA LEU A 108 -5.30 -4.83 1.69
C LEU A 108 -4.59 -4.86 0.34
N THR A 109 -4.51 -6.04 -0.25
CA THR A 109 -3.82 -6.25 -1.53
C THR A 109 -4.52 -7.35 -2.33
N TYR A 110 -4.43 -7.25 -3.66
CA TYR A 110 -4.83 -8.35 -4.55
C TYR A 110 -3.74 -9.41 -4.69
N ASN A 111 -2.49 -9.07 -4.35
CA ASN A 111 -1.31 -9.92 -4.56
C ASN A 111 -0.82 -10.50 -3.24
N LYS A 112 -1.68 -11.25 -2.54
CA LYS A 112 -1.36 -11.78 -1.20
C LYS A 112 -0.11 -12.66 -1.21
N LYS A 113 0.15 -13.39 -2.29
CA LYS A 113 1.34 -14.25 -2.39
C LYS A 113 2.65 -13.46 -2.34
N ASP A 114 2.62 -12.18 -2.70
CA ASP A 114 3.81 -11.33 -2.70
C ASP A 114 4.17 -10.82 -1.30
N PHE A 115 3.30 -11.05 -0.31
CA PHE A 115 3.48 -10.55 1.06
C PHE A 115 3.36 -11.62 2.14
N LYS A 116 2.59 -12.71 1.89
CA LYS A 116 2.20 -13.66 2.96
C LYS A 116 3.37 -14.35 3.65
N PHE A 117 4.55 -14.40 3.00
CA PHE A 117 5.74 -15.02 3.58
C PHE A 117 6.44 -14.12 4.59
N LEU A 118 6.12 -12.84 4.65
CA LEU A 118 6.73 -11.90 5.59
C LEU A 118 6.23 -12.19 7.02
N PRO A 119 7.15 -12.37 8.00
CA PRO A 119 6.73 -12.62 9.38
C PRO A 119 5.90 -11.46 9.93
N ASP A 120 4.87 -11.80 10.71
CA ASP A 120 4.01 -10.85 11.41
C ASP A 120 3.12 -9.99 10.52
N ILE A 121 3.10 -10.22 9.21
CA ILE A 121 2.20 -9.46 8.36
C ILE A 121 0.75 -9.96 8.53
N GLU A 122 -0.17 -9.01 8.60
CA GLU A 122 -1.60 -9.30 8.59
C GLU A 122 -2.16 -8.84 7.25
N LEU A 123 -2.82 -9.76 6.54
CA LEU A 123 -3.45 -9.47 5.26
C LEU A 123 -4.97 -9.40 5.45
N ALA A 124 -5.55 -8.35 4.91
CA ALA A 124 -7.00 -8.16 4.98
C ALA A 124 -7.72 -9.06 4.00
#